data_fccc996ffd4ef532c72075a441f3059f
#
_entry.id   fccc996ffd4ef532c72075a441f3059f
#
_cell.length_a   1.000
_cell.length_b   1.000
_cell.length_c   1.000
_cell.angle_alpha   90.00
_cell.angle_beta   90.00
_cell.angle_gamma   90.00
#
_symmetry.space_group_name_H-M   'P 1'
#
loop_
_entity.id
_entity.type
_entity.pdbx_description
1 polymer ?
#
loop_
_entity_poly.entity_id
_entity_poly.type
_entity_poly.pdbx_seq_one_letter_code
_entity_poly.pdbx_strand_id
1 'polypeptide(L)'
;MPRLTDKNEIRTCLRRDPAWSVYALGDLEPAMFPKTLWFAPDLTLVVRDYGTAILFAMGPGSVREALACVDGPVHLQVQRDALDEVARHAVVSSRRPMWRMTWTGSRPASPGAVTTRLGASDVPALVALYADGESSGESPDFFFPSMVADGVFHGIYEGTALVAAAGTHLVAREEGAAAIGNVYTRHDRRGRGLGRLVTSAVLGELAGVETIGLNVRADNDTALHLYESLGFARHCPFYEALAMP
;
A
#
# COMPACT_ATOMS: atom_id res chain seq x y z
N MET A 1 1.13 21.27 -19.34
CA MET A 1 0.87 21.88 -18.01
C MET A 1 2.13 21.85 -17.15
N PRO A 2 2.31 22.75 -16.17
CA PRO A 2 3.54 22.76 -15.37
C PRO A 2 3.62 21.53 -14.47
N ARG A 3 4.82 20.95 -14.41
CA ARG A 3 5.17 19.97 -13.38
C ARG A 3 5.28 20.70 -12.04
N LEU A 4 4.77 20.08 -10.99
CA LEU A 4 5.00 20.53 -9.63
C LEU A 4 6.35 20.00 -9.13
N THR A 5 7.15 20.88 -8.55
CA THR A 5 8.46 20.55 -7.98
C THR A 5 8.62 21.02 -6.54
N ASP A 6 7.73 21.88 -6.08
CA ASP A 6 7.70 22.36 -4.70
C ASP A 6 7.02 21.30 -3.81
N LYS A 7 7.81 20.66 -2.94
CA LYS A 7 7.30 19.65 -2.00
C LYS A 7 6.22 20.19 -1.07
N ASN A 8 6.26 21.47 -0.69
CA ASN A 8 5.29 22.04 0.23
C ASN A 8 3.93 22.24 -0.46
N GLU A 9 3.96 22.65 -1.73
CA GLU A 9 2.75 22.74 -2.54
C GLU A 9 2.12 21.35 -2.75
N ILE A 10 2.94 20.36 -3.12
CA ILE A 10 2.50 18.96 -3.30
C ILE A 10 1.92 18.42 -1.99
N ARG A 11 2.64 18.56 -0.87
CA ARG A 11 2.19 18.15 0.46
C ARG A 11 0.85 18.77 0.83
N THR A 12 0.66 20.06 0.56
CA THR A 12 -0.60 20.77 0.82
C THR A 12 -1.75 20.17 0.02
N CYS A 13 -1.52 19.78 -1.23
CA CYS A 13 -2.52 19.10 -2.05
C CYS A 13 -2.85 17.70 -1.51
N LEU A 14 -1.85 16.89 -1.17
CA LEU A 14 -2.03 15.54 -0.63
C LEU A 14 -2.77 15.54 0.71
N ARG A 15 -2.50 16.51 1.57
CA ARG A 15 -3.14 16.65 2.89
C ARG A 15 -4.60 17.09 2.85
N ARG A 16 -5.18 17.35 1.68
CA ARG A 16 -6.64 17.52 1.53
C ARG A 16 -7.39 16.21 1.77
N ASP A 17 -6.76 15.08 1.46
CA ASP A 17 -7.25 13.75 1.77
C ASP A 17 -6.08 12.81 2.10
N PRO A 18 -5.55 12.88 3.34
CA PRO A 18 -4.37 12.10 3.73
C PRO A 18 -4.61 10.60 3.75
N ALA A 19 -5.85 10.16 3.95
CA ALA A 19 -6.20 8.74 3.91
C ALA A 19 -6.13 8.19 2.48
N TRP A 20 -6.62 8.94 1.48
CA TRP A 20 -6.47 8.57 0.07
C TRP A 20 -5.02 8.64 -0.38
N SER A 21 -4.32 9.68 -0.02
CA SER A 21 -2.96 9.97 -0.47
C SER A 21 -1.85 9.32 0.37
N VAL A 22 -2.15 8.40 1.29
CA VAL A 22 -1.18 7.85 2.25
C VAL A 22 0.08 7.29 1.58
N TYR A 23 -0.04 6.65 0.42
CA TYR A 23 1.13 6.16 -0.34
C TYR A 23 1.91 7.32 -0.98
N ALA A 24 1.21 8.25 -1.60
CA ALA A 24 1.81 9.41 -2.25
C ALA A 24 2.51 10.37 -1.25
N LEU A 25 2.07 10.42 0.01
CA LEU A 25 2.80 11.09 1.08
C LEU A 25 4.17 10.43 1.33
N GLY A 26 4.26 9.10 1.26
CA GLY A 26 5.52 8.39 1.35
C GLY A 26 6.50 8.71 0.21
N ASP A 27 5.98 9.05 -0.96
CA ASP A 27 6.79 9.42 -2.12
C ASP A 27 7.43 10.82 -2.01
N LEU A 28 7.10 11.59 -0.96
CA LEU A 28 7.80 12.83 -0.60
C LEU A 28 9.11 12.59 0.16
N GLU A 29 9.35 11.37 0.66
CA GLU A 29 10.61 11.02 1.33
C GLU A 29 11.81 11.29 0.40
N PRO A 30 12.98 11.71 0.94
CA PRO A 30 14.14 12.09 0.15
C PRO A 30 14.61 11.01 -0.85
N ALA A 31 14.47 9.74 -0.50
CA ALA A 31 14.88 8.61 -1.35
C ALA A 31 13.91 8.36 -2.52
N MET A 32 12.63 8.73 -2.37
CA MET A 32 11.60 8.47 -3.37
C MET A 32 11.32 9.68 -4.26
N PHE A 33 11.32 10.87 -3.71
CA PHE A 33 10.96 12.10 -4.44
C PHE A 33 11.68 12.29 -5.78
N PRO A 34 12.99 12.00 -5.92
CA PRO A 34 13.68 12.10 -7.20
C PRO A 34 13.18 11.11 -8.29
N LYS A 35 12.45 10.06 -7.89
CA LYS A 35 11.89 9.05 -8.78
C LYS A 35 10.46 9.36 -9.19
N THR A 36 9.94 10.54 -8.83
CA THR A 36 8.54 10.93 -9.01
C THR A 36 8.38 12.09 -9.97
N LEU A 37 7.24 12.13 -10.63
CA LEU A 37 6.77 13.26 -11.42
C LEU A 37 5.39 13.68 -10.94
N TRP A 38 5.19 14.97 -10.69
CA TRP A 38 3.97 15.52 -10.15
C TRP A 38 3.34 16.51 -11.13
N PHE A 39 2.04 16.45 -11.32
CA PHE A 39 1.30 17.22 -12.31
C PHE A 39 0.10 17.93 -11.67
N ALA A 40 -0.15 19.19 -12.05
CA ALA A 40 -1.34 19.97 -11.71
C ALA A 40 -2.35 19.95 -12.89
N PRO A 41 -3.67 20.30 -12.64
CA PRO A 41 -4.20 20.92 -11.43
C PRO A 41 -4.61 19.96 -10.31
N ASP A 42 -5.11 18.76 -10.61
CA ASP A 42 -5.72 17.85 -9.61
C ASP A 42 -4.72 16.86 -9.01
N LEU A 43 -3.45 17.19 -9.00
CA LEU A 43 -2.35 16.36 -8.53
C LEU A 43 -2.40 14.91 -9.02
N THR A 44 -1.67 14.64 -10.08
CA THR A 44 -1.35 13.29 -10.53
C THR A 44 0.13 13.03 -10.29
N LEU A 45 0.42 11.88 -9.70
CA LEU A 45 1.76 11.36 -9.44
C LEU A 45 2.08 10.22 -10.41
N VAL A 46 3.28 10.24 -10.97
CA VAL A 46 3.90 9.07 -11.62
C VAL A 46 5.16 8.71 -10.86
N VAL A 47 5.20 7.52 -10.29
CA VAL A 47 6.39 6.92 -9.68
C VAL A 47 7.12 6.10 -10.73
N ARG A 48 8.44 6.28 -10.86
CA ARG A 48 9.32 5.55 -11.78
C ARG A 48 10.37 4.80 -10.98
N ASP A 49 9.92 3.77 -10.33
CA ASP A 49 10.75 2.83 -9.57
C ASP A 49 10.28 1.40 -9.90
N TYR A 50 10.72 0.39 -9.20
CA TYR A 50 10.18 -0.98 -9.23
C TYR A 50 10.14 -1.66 -10.62
N GLY A 51 10.89 -1.15 -11.62
CA GLY A 51 10.89 -1.70 -12.98
C GLY A 51 9.63 -1.40 -13.81
N THR A 52 8.71 -0.61 -13.29
CA THR A 52 7.47 -0.19 -13.95
C THR A 52 7.07 1.22 -13.48
N ALA A 53 6.11 1.84 -14.18
CA ALA A 53 5.50 3.07 -13.70
C ALA A 53 4.26 2.78 -12.86
N ILE A 54 4.03 3.60 -11.82
CA ILE A 54 2.80 3.61 -11.03
C ILE A 54 2.19 5.00 -11.14
N LEU A 55 0.89 5.08 -11.47
CA LEU A 55 0.15 6.32 -11.52
C LEU A 55 -0.90 6.36 -10.40
N PHE A 56 -0.81 7.40 -9.59
CA PHE A 56 -1.81 7.79 -8.60
C PHE A 56 -2.39 9.15 -8.96
N ALA A 57 -3.68 9.37 -8.69
CA ALA A 57 -4.33 10.66 -8.94
C ALA A 57 -5.28 11.06 -7.82
N MET A 58 -5.24 12.34 -7.44
CA MET A 58 -6.23 12.96 -6.54
C MET A 58 -7.52 13.35 -7.26
N GLY A 59 -7.47 13.44 -8.58
CA GLY A 59 -8.58 13.74 -9.48
C GLY A 59 -8.16 13.61 -10.95
N PRO A 60 -9.08 13.80 -11.91
CA PRO A 60 -8.83 13.52 -13.33
C PRO A 60 -8.01 14.58 -14.07
N GLY A 61 -7.91 15.80 -13.55
CA GLY A 61 -7.52 17.00 -14.33
C GLY A 61 -6.09 17.02 -14.88
N SER A 62 -5.17 16.17 -14.42
CA SER A 62 -3.79 16.08 -14.92
C SER A 62 -3.37 14.68 -15.35
N VAL A 63 -4.33 13.75 -15.45
CA VAL A 63 -4.07 12.34 -15.84
C VAL A 63 -3.50 12.23 -17.24
N ARG A 64 -4.05 12.99 -18.21
CA ARG A 64 -3.58 12.97 -19.61
C ARG A 64 -2.10 13.34 -19.73
N GLU A 65 -1.68 14.42 -19.08
CA GLU A 65 -0.31 14.89 -19.09
C GLU A 65 0.64 13.90 -18.40
N ALA A 66 0.18 13.27 -17.34
CA ALA A 66 0.94 12.26 -16.64
C ALA A 66 1.16 11.01 -17.52
N LEU A 67 0.11 10.53 -18.18
CA LEU A 67 0.20 9.40 -19.12
C LEU A 67 1.14 9.67 -20.28
N ALA A 68 1.14 10.90 -20.84
CA ALA A 68 2.04 11.30 -21.93
C ALA A 68 3.53 11.27 -21.54
N CYS A 69 3.85 11.11 -20.26
CA CYS A 69 5.23 10.99 -19.76
C CYS A 69 5.62 9.54 -19.44
N VAL A 70 4.78 8.56 -19.75
CA VAL A 70 5.04 7.14 -19.47
C VAL A 70 5.22 6.39 -20.78
N ASP A 71 6.35 5.71 -20.92
CA ASP A 71 6.61 4.80 -22.03
C ASP A 71 6.37 3.36 -21.57
N GLY A 72 5.32 2.71 -22.08
CA GLY A 72 4.96 1.34 -21.74
C GLY A 72 3.89 1.21 -20.64
N PRO A 73 3.74 0.00 -20.05
CA PRO A 73 2.68 -0.27 -19.10
C PRO A 73 2.80 0.55 -17.83
N VAL A 74 1.67 1.02 -17.31
CA VAL A 74 1.56 1.75 -16.06
C VAL A 74 0.53 1.12 -15.13
N HIS A 75 0.94 0.83 -13.90
CA HIS A 75 0.03 0.39 -12.84
C HIS A 75 -0.74 1.58 -12.30
N LEU A 76 -2.05 1.44 -12.21
CA LEU A 76 -2.94 2.50 -11.74
C LEU A 76 -3.36 2.25 -10.30
N GLN A 77 -3.38 3.32 -9.51
CA GLN A 77 -4.10 3.41 -8.24
C GLN A 77 -4.97 4.68 -8.30
N VAL A 78 -6.20 4.55 -8.77
CA VAL A 78 -7.05 5.68 -9.12
C VAL A 78 -8.50 5.47 -8.72
N GLN A 79 -9.18 6.56 -8.36
CA GLN A 79 -10.63 6.56 -8.17
C GLN A 79 -11.34 6.53 -9.54
N ARG A 80 -12.66 6.38 -9.51
CA ARG A 80 -13.48 6.13 -10.70
C ARG A 80 -13.34 7.20 -11.78
N ASP A 81 -13.41 8.46 -11.40
CA ASP A 81 -13.31 9.61 -12.30
C ASP A 81 -11.97 9.69 -13.02
N ALA A 82 -10.87 9.47 -12.29
CA ALA A 82 -9.54 9.39 -12.89
C ALA A 82 -9.35 8.14 -13.75
N LEU A 83 -9.96 6.99 -13.38
CA LEU A 83 -9.97 5.80 -14.23
C LEU A 83 -10.69 6.03 -15.55
N ASP A 84 -11.83 6.72 -15.51
CA ASP A 84 -12.61 7.06 -16.71
C ASP A 84 -11.83 8.03 -17.60
N GLU A 85 -11.02 8.93 -17.02
CA GLU A 85 -10.10 9.79 -17.78
C GLU A 85 -8.93 8.99 -18.40
N VAL A 86 -8.30 8.08 -17.63
CA VAL A 86 -7.26 7.18 -18.18
C VAL A 86 -7.79 6.42 -19.39
N ALA A 87 -9.01 5.87 -19.30
CA ALA A 87 -9.61 5.07 -20.37
C ALA A 87 -9.89 5.85 -21.67
N ARG A 88 -9.85 7.19 -21.65
CA ARG A 88 -9.92 8.02 -22.87
C ARG A 88 -8.58 8.12 -23.60
N HIS A 89 -7.47 7.81 -22.93
CA HIS A 89 -6.12 8.04 -23.43
C HIS A 89 -5.25 6.78 -23.49
N ALA A 90 -5.71 5.67 -22.88
CA ALA A 90 -4.98 4.42 -22.77
C ALA A 90 -5.91 3.21 -22.81
N VAL A 91 -5.37 2.06 -23.21
CA VAL A 91 -6.08 0.78 -23.09
C VAL A 91 -5.96 0.28 -21.65
N VAL A 92 -7.08 0.17 -20.94
CA VAL A 92 -7.11 -0.27 -19.53
C VAL A 92 -7.52 -1.73 -19.42
N SER A 93 -6.70 -2.52 -18.75
CA SER A 93 -6.90 -3.94 -18.48
C SER A 93 -6.75 -4.26 -16.99
N SER A 94 -7.03 -5.51 -16.59
CA SER A 94 -6.82 -6.04 -15.23
C SER A 94 -7.42 -5.15 -14.12
N ARG A 95 -8.63 -4.64 -14.35
CA ARG A 95 -9.32 -3.78 -13.39
C ARG A 95 -9.72 -4.59 -12.15
N ARG A 96 -9.21 -4.18 -11.00
CA ARG A 96 -9.47 -4.79 -9.70
C ARG A 96 -10.08 -3.74 -8.76
N PRO A 97 -11.35 -3.90 -8.36
CA PRO A 97 -11.96 -3.02 -7.36
C PRO A 97 -11.29 -3.20 -5.99
N MET A 98 -10.95 -2.09 -5.35
CA MET A 98 -10.24 -2.04 -4.09
C MET A 98 -10.94 -1.10 -3.11
N TRP A 99 -10.69 -1.29 -1.81
CA TRP A 99 -10.93 -0.30 -0.77
C TRP A 99 -9.62 0.26 -0.27
N ARG A 100 -9.54 1.58 -0.17
CA ARG A 100 -8.62 2.25 0.72
C ARG A 100 -9.24 2.22 2.10
N MET A 101 -8.54 1.68 3.08
CA MET A 101 -8.97 1.74 4.47
C MET A 101 -7.99 2.60 5.27
N THR A 102 -8.50 3.29 6.28
CA THR A 102 -7.71 4.11 7.21
C THR A 102 -7.96 3.68 8.63
N TRP A 103 -6.91 3.67 9.45
CA TRP A 103 -7.04 3.30 10.85
C TRP A 103 -7.56 4.47 11.67
N THR A 104 -8.66 4.23 12.37
CA THR A 104 -9.35 5.20 13.24
C THR A 104 -9.50 4.68 14.66
N GLY A 105 -8.98 3.47 14.90
CA GLY A 105 -9.14 2.76 16.15
C GLY A 105 -8.22 3.26 17.26
N SER A 106 -8.48 2.79 18.46
CA SER A 106 -7.55 2.90 19.57
C SER A 106 -6.40 1.92 19.37
N ARG A 107 -5.21 2.28 19.85
CA ARG A 107 -4.02 1.44 19.76
C ARG A 107 -4.32 0.02 20.26
N PRO A 108 -4.15 -1.03 19.43
CA PRO A 108 -4.39 -2.38 19.89
C PRO A 108 -3.43 -2.72 21.04
N ALA A 109 -3.92 -3.49 22.00
CA ALA A 109 -3.04 -4.03 23.03
C ALA A 109 -1.92 -4.83 22.36
N SER A 110 -0.68 -4.65 22.84
CA SER A 110 0.46 -5.40 22.32
C SER A 110 0.15 -6.90 22.41
N PRO A 111 0.30 -7.68 21.32
CA PRO A 111 -0.06 -9.11 21.31
C PRO A 111 0.83 -9.98 22.21
N GLY A 112 1.76 -9.36 22.96
CA GLY A 112 2.67 -10.10 23.85
C GLY A 112 3.76 -10.87 23.08
N ALA A 113 4.34 -11.89 23.72
CA ALA A 113 5.50 -12.65 23.22
C ALA A 113 5.21 -13.60 22.03
N VAL A 114 4.02 -13.52 21.41
CA VAL A 114 3.61 -14.45 20.35
C VAL A 114 4.16 -14.06 18.97
N THR A 115 4.51 -12.79 18.75
CA THR A 115 5.02 -12.31 17.47
C THR A 115 6.51 -11.94 17.55
N THR A 116 7.25 -12.21 16.47
CA THR A 116 8.66 -11.85 16.33
C THR A 116 8.77 -10.68 15.37
N ARG A 117 9.56 -9.64 15.74
CA ARG A 117 9.95 -8.59 14.81
C ARG A 117 10.88 -9.19 13.76
N LEU A 118 10.49 -9.07 12.48
CA LEU A 118 11.26 -9.61 11.37
C LEU A 118 12.28 -8.59 10.86
N GLY A 119 13.42 -9.08 10.41
CA GLY A 119 14.51 -8.30 9.84
C GLY A 119 15.02 -8.89 8.53
N ALA A 120 16.10 -8.35 8.00
CA ALA A 120 16.67 -8.77 6.72
C ALA A 120 16.99 -10.28 6.64
N SER A 121 17.36 -10.91 7.79
CA SER A 121 17.63 -12.36 7.87
C SER A 121 16.37 -13.22 7.67
N ASP A 122 15.18 -12.66 7.88
CA ASP A 122 13.90 -13.36 7.74
C ASP A 122 13.30 -13.27 6.32
N VAL A 123 13.93 -12.51 5.42
CA VAL A 123 13.46 -12.37 4.01
C VAL A 123 13.26 -13.73 3.32
N PRO A 124 14.17 -14.72 3.43
CA PRO A 124 13.93 -16.02 2.85
C PRO A 124 12.69 -16.73 3.40
N ALA A 125 12.40 -16.59 4.69
CA ALA A 125 11.22 -17.16 5.32
C ALA A 125 9.93 -16.45 4.86
N LEU A 126 9.97 -15.13 4.65
CA LEU A 126 8.86 -14.36 4.07
C LEU A 126 8.56 -14.79 2.64
N VAL A 127 9.59 -14.92 1.80
CA VAL A 127 9.43 -15.41 0.42
C VAL A 127 8.82 -16.81 0.41
N ALA A 128 9.29 -17.72 1.27
CA ALA A 128 8.74 -19.07 1.39
C ALA A 128 7.28 -19.06 1.89
N LEU A 129 6.93 -18.16 2.82
CA LEU A 129 5.56 -17.98 3.29
C LEU A 129 4.64 -17.49 2.15
N TYR A 130 5.07 -16.50 1.37
CA TYR A 130 4.26 -15.90 0.31
C TYR A 130 4.08 -16.85 -0.88
N ALA A 131 5.05 -17.72 -1.16
CA ALA A 131 4.93 -18.78 -2.18
C ALA A 131 3.75 -19.74 -1.95
N ASP A 132 3.29 -19.92 -0.69
CA ASP A 132 2.07 -20.68 -0.35
C ASP A 132 0.81 -20.10 -1.02
N GLY A 133 0.78 -18.81 -1.30
CA GLY A 133 -0.35 -18.10 -1.93
C GLY A 133 -0.28 -17.97 -3.45
N GLU A 134 0.83 -18.32 -4.09
CA GLU A 134 1.03 -18.10 -5.53
C GLU A 134 0.00 -18.85 -6.39
N SER A 135 -0.24 -20.12 -6.08
CA SER A 135 -1.16 -20.96 -6.86
C SER A 135 -2.63 -20.52 -6.75
N SER A 136 -3.00 -19.84 -5.66
CA SER A 136 -4.36 -19.32 -5.43
C SER A 136 -4.51 -17.84 -5.84
N GLY A 137 -3.42 -17.17 -6.23
CA GLY A 137 -3.42 -15.72 -6.51
C GLY A 137 -3.63 -14.86 -5.27
N GLU A 138 -3.28 -15.39 -4.09
CA GLU A 138 -3.42 -14.68 -2.80
C GLU A 138 -2.07 -14.24 -2.21
N SER A 139 -0.96 -14.54 -2.91
CA SER A 139 0.36 -14.01 -2.57
C SER A 139 0.33 -12.48 -2.58
N PRO A 140 1.03 -11.80 -1.66
CA PRO A 140 1.22 -10.37 -1.76
C PRO A 140 1.84 -9.97 -3.10
N ASP A 141 1.12 -9.15 -3.88
CA ASP A 141 1.53 -8.75 -5.25
C ASP A 141 2.76 -7.81 -5.24
N PHE A 142 3.05 -7.17 -4.10
CA PHE A 142 4.04 -6.10 -4.01
C PHE A 142 4.91 -6.26 -2.76
N PHE A 143 5.91 -7.11 -2.87
CA PHE A 143 6.88 -7.34 -1.79
C PHE A 143 8.31 -7.17 -2.31
N PHE A 144 9.08 -6.31 -1.65
CA PHE A 144 10.50 -6.13 -1.88
C PHE A 144 11.28 -6.33 -0.59
N PRO A 145 12.44 -7.01 -0.61
CA PRO A 145 13.28 -7.21 0.57
C PRO A 145 13.65 -5.94 1.33
N SER A 146 13.80 -4.81 0.63
CA SER A 146 14.06 -3.50 1.23
C SER A 146 12.96 -3.04 2.18
N MET A 147 11.70 -3.41 1.93
CA MET A 147 10.58 -3.08 2.82
C MET A 147 10.75 -3.64 4.24
N VAL A 148 11.45 -4.78 4.37
CA VAL A 148 11.71 -5.39 5.68
C VAL A 148 12.78 -4.61 6.45
N ALA A 149 13.79 -4.09 5.74
CA ALA A 149 14.86 -3.30 6.33
C ALA A 149 14.38 -1.89 6.74
N ASP A 150 13.57 -1.25 5.87
CA ASP A 150 13.16 0.15 6.01
C ASP A 150 11.83 0.31 6.75
N GLY A 151 11.06 -0.77 6.89
CA GLY A 151 9.71 -0.75 7.45
C GLY A 151 9.57 -1.52 8.77
N VAL A 152 8.32 -1.87 9.06
CA VAL A 152 7.91 -2.64 10.23
C VAL A 152 7.33 -3.97 9.76
N PHE A 153 7.93 -5.09 10.16
CA PHE A 153 7.43 -6.43 9.86
C PHE A 153 7.38 -7.29 11.12
N HIS A 154 6.27 -8.00 11.30
CA HIS A 154 6.09 -8.98 12.37
C HIS A 154 5.64 -10.33 11.79
N GLY A 155 6.11 -11.40 12.40
CA GLY A 155 5.74 -12.75 12.02
C GLY A 155 5.50 -13.67 13.19
N ILE A 156 4.91 -14.82 12.90
CA ILE A 156 4.74 -15.94 13.85
C ILE A 156 5.40 -17.16 13.25
N TYR A 157 6.31 -17.75 14.02
CA TYR A 157 6.98 -18.99 13.69
C TYR A 157 6.34 -20.18 14.42
N GLU A 158 6.16 -21.30 13.74
CA GLU A 158 5.93 -22.63 14.30
C GLU A 158 7.16 -23.49 14.00
N GLY A 159 7.99 -23.75 15.02
CA GLY A 159 9.31 -24.32 14.84
C GLY A 159 10.19 -23.37 13.98
N THR A 160 10.67 -23.86 12.85
CA THR A 160 11.47 -23.06 11.90
C THR A 160 10.66 -22.44 10.77
N ALA A 161 9.36 -22.74 10.68
CA ALA A 161 8.51 -22.26 9.60
C ALA A 161 7.77 -20.98 9.99
N LEU A 162 7.89 -19.94 9.17
CA LEU A 162 7.06 -18.73 9.28
C LEU A 162 5.66 -19.08 8.78
N VAL A 163 4.63 -18.88 9.61
CA VAL A 163 3.25 -19.28 9.29
C VAL A 163 2.29 -18.09 9.12
N ALA A 164 2.65 -16.94 9.62
CA ALA A 164 1.91 -15.69 9.39
C ALA A 164 2.88 -14.50 9.44
N ALA A 165 2.62 -13.49 8.64
CA ALA A 165 3.35 -12.23 8.64
C ALA A 165 2.44 -11.07 8.31
N ALA A 166 2.81 -9.88 8.78
CA ALA A 166 2.30 -8.60 8.36
C ALA A 166 3.46 -7.60 8.32
N GLY A 167 3.36 -6.62 7.43
CA GLY A 167 4.38 -5.59 7.33
C GLY A 167 3.84 -4.26 6.86
N THR A 168 4.75 -3.36 6.54
CA THR A 168 4.44 -2.07 5.93
C THR A 168 4.96 -2.03 4.50
N HIS A 169 4.20 -1.38 3.61
CA HIS A 169 4.70 -0.98 2.30
C HIS A 169 5.60 0.26 2.42
N LEU A 170 5.27 1.15 3.35
CA LEU A 170 6.05 2.34 3.66
C LEU A 170 5.83 2.80 5.11
N VAL A 171 6.83 3.52 5.63
CA VAL A 171 6.74 4.27 6.90
C VAL A 171 7.45 5.60 6.68
N ALA A 172 6.69 6.66 6.41
CA ALA A 172 7.16 8.02 6.20
C ALA A 172 6.83 8.87 7.43
N ARG A 173 7.69 8.80 8.46
CA ARG A 173 7.41 9.44 9.76
C ARG A 173 7.40 10.97 9.69
N GLU A 174 8.23 11.57 8.84
CA GLU A 174 8.27 13.01 8.62
C GLU A 174 6.99 13.52 7.97
N GLU A 175 6.36 12.69 7.13
CA GLU A 175 5.08 12.98 6.50
C GLU A 175 3.86 12.53 7.34
N GLY A 176 4.10 11.89 8.49
CA GLY A 176 3.05 11.36 9.36
C GLY A 176 2.24 10.22 8.70
N ALA A 177 2.82 9.49 7.76
CA ALA A 177 2.12 8.48 6.96
C ALA A 177 2.76 7.09 7.06
N ALA A 178 1.92 6.05 7.12
CA ALA A 178 2.36 4.66 6.96
C ALA A 178 1.28 3.85 6.24
N ALA A 179 1.71 2.87 5.45
CA ALA A 179 0.80 1.93 4.80
C ALA A 179 1.13 0.49 5.21
N ILE A 180 0.14 -0.21 5.78
CA ILE A 180 0.24 -1.64 6.10
C ILE A 180 0.03 -2.44 4.82
N GLY A 181 0.79 -3.52 4.68
CA GLY A 181 0.67 -4.45 3.57
C GLY A 181 1.36 -5.77 3.87
N ASN A 182 1.51 -6.61 2.85
CA ASN A 182 2.21 -7.89 2.95
C ASN A 182 1.67 -8.77 4.10
N VAL A 183 0.34 -8.70 4.33
CA VAL A 183 -0.35 -9.49 5.36
C VAL A 183 -0.71 -10.85 4.75
N TYR A 184 -0.13 -11.91 5.29
CA TYR A 184 -0.40 -13.25 4.83
C TYR A 184 -0.41 -14.26 5.98
N THR A 185 -1.29 -15.24 5.90
CA THR A 185 -1.33 -16.40 6.78
C THR A 185 -1.40 -17.67 5.92
N ARG A 186 -0.48 -18.59 6.15
CA ARG A 186 -0.41 -19.87 5.45
C ARG A 186 -1.77 -20.58 5.46
N HIS A 187 -2.19 -21.16 4.35
CA HIS A 187 -3.54 -21.72 4.15
C HIS A 187 -3.97 -22.66 5.28
N ASP A 188 -3.10 -23.60 5.66
CA ASP A 188 -3.38 -24.59 6.71
C ASP A 188 -3.34 -24.04 8.15
N ARG A 189 -3.08 -22.73 8.29
CA ARG A 189 -3.03 -22.01 9.59
C ARG A 189 -4.09 -20.91 9.71
N ARG A 190 -4.94 -20.74 8.72
CA ARG A 190 -6.04 -19.76 8.73
C ARG A 190 -7.09 -20.11 9.79
N GLY A 191 -7.95 -19.14 10.12
CA GLY A 191 -9.02 -19.30 11.11
C GLY A 191 -8.56 -19.30 12.57
N ARG A 192 -7.25 -19.10 12.85
CA ARG A 192 -6.67 -19.09 14.21
C ARG A 192 -6.36 -17.68 14.74
N GLY A 193 -6.77 -16.64 14.04
CA GLY A 193 -6.50 -15.25 14.43
C GLY A 193 -5.06 -14.75 14.21
N LEU A 194 -4.19 -15.54 13.54
CA LEU A 194 -2.77 -15.21 13.39
C LEU A 194 -2.57 -13.89 12.62
N GLY A 195 -3.31 -13.67 11.53
CA GLY A 195 -3.28 -12.41 10.77
C GLY A 195 -3.59 -11.19 11.64
N ARG A 196 -4.56 -11.32 12.57
CA ARG A 196 -4.88 -10.26 13.53
C ARG A 196 -3.72 -9.98 14.48
N LEU A 197 -3.06 -11.00 14.99
CA LEU A 197 -1.94 -10.86 15.91
C LEU A 197 -0.76 -10.12 15.25
N VAL A 198 -0.34 -10.55 14.05
CA VAL A 198 0.79 -9.92 13.35
C VAL A 198 0.47 -8.49 12.92
N THR A 199 -0.76 -8.22 12.44
CA THR A 199 -1.18 -6.86 12.07
C THR A 199 -1.27 -5.94 13.29
N SER A 200 -1.76 -6.45 14.45
CA SER A 200 -1.77 -5.69 15.70
C SER A 200 -0.36 -5.33 16.17
N ALA A 201 0.61 -6.23 16.00
CA ALA A 201 2.00 -5.97 16.35
C ALA A 201 2.60 -4.84 15.46
N VAL A 202 2.34 -4.87 14.17
CA VAL A 202 2.74 -3.79 13.25
C VAL A 202 2.11 -2.46 13.66
N LEU A 203 0.80 -2.41 13.92
CA LEU A 203 0.11 -1.21 14.41
C LEU A 203 0.72 -0.68 15.71
N GLY A 204 1.13 -1.59 16.61
CA GLY A 204 1.78 -1.24 17.87
C GLY A 204 3.06 -0.43 17.69
N GLU A 205 3.86 -0.71 16.65
CA GLU A 205 5.11 0.00 16.34
C GLU A 205 4.90 1.29 15.53
N LEU A 206 3.73 1.50 14.93
CA LEU A 206 3.40 2.71 14.19
C LEU A 206 2.87 3.85 15.10
N ALA A 207 3.15 3.80 16.38
CA ALA A 207 2.77 4.88 17.30
C ALA A 207 3.35 6.21 16.88
N GLY A 208 2.51 7.27 16.92
CA GLY A 208 2.89 8.61 16.51
C GLY A 208 2.77 8.88 15.01
N VAL A 209 2.41 7.89 14.19
CA VAL A 209 2.03 8.10 12.79
C VAL A 209 0.59 8.58 12.76
N GLU A 210 0.34 9.71 12.07
CA GLU A 210 -0.96 10.39 12.02
C GLU A 210 -1.97 9.64 11.14
N THR A 211 -1.51 9.18 9.97
CA THR A 211 -2.33 8.48 8.98
C THR A 211 -1.76 7.09 8.71
N ILE A 212 -2.50 6.06 9.09
CA ILE A 212 -2.16 4.68 8.77
C ILE A 212 -3.23 4.15 7.83
N GLY A 213 -2.81 3.74 6.63
CA GLY A 213 -3.71 3.21 5.61
C GLY A 213 -3.34 1.80 5.16
N LEU A 214 -4.23 1.20 4.40
CA LEU A 214 -3.98 -0.04 3.67
C LEU A 214 -4.89 -0.13 2.44
N ASN A 215 -4.50 -1.00 1.52
CA ASN A 215 -5.33 -1.41 0.39
C ASN A 215 -5.85 -2.82 0.62
N VAL A 216 -7.11 -3.06 0.26
CA VAL A 216 -7.69 -4.40 0.30
C VAL A 216 -8.63 -4.59 -0.89
N ARG A 217 -8.62 -5.77 -1.48
CA ARG A 217 -9.54 -6.14 -2.56
C ARG A 217 -10.98 -6.03 -2.06
N ALA A 218 -11.86 -5.46 -2.88
CA ALA A 218 -13.27 -5.26 -2.50
C ALA A 218 -14.05 -6.59 -2.33
N ASP A 219 -13.55 -7.67 -2.91
CA ASP A 219 -14.11 -9.03 -2.83
C ASP A 219 -13.47 -9.90 -1.74
N ASN A 220 -12.52 -9.39 -0.95
CA ASN A 220 -11.87 -10.13 0.13
C ASN A 220 -12.55 -9.84 1.49
N ASP A 221 -13.74 -10.40 1.68
CA ASP A 221 -14.53 -10.21 2.91
C ASP A 221 -13.76 -10.63 4.18
N THR A 222 -12.95 -11.68 4.09
CA THR A 222 -12.14 -12.14 5.23
C THR A 222 -11.15 -11.08 5.69
N ALA A 223 -10.44 -10.45 4.76
CA ALA A 223 -9.49 -9.38 5.09
C ALA A 223 -10.21 -8.11 5.53
N LEU A 224 -11.34 -7.76 4.88
CA LEU A 224 -12.17 -6.62 5.29
C LEU A 224 -12.61 -6.74 6.75
N HIS A 225 -13.19 -7.87 7.14
CA HIS A 225 -13.59 -8.13 8.54
C HIS A 225 -12.40 -8.10 9.51
N LEU A 226 -11.25 -8.65 9.10
CA LEU A 226 -10.03 -8.59 9.90
C LEU A 226 -9.66 -7.12 10.19
N TYR A 227 -9.55 -6.28 9.16
CA TYR A 227 -9.11 -4.90 9.32
C TYR A 227 -10.15 -4.06 10.06
N GLU A 228 -11.45 -4.23 9.78
CA GLU A 228 -12.53 -3.57 10.54
C GLU A 228 -12.46 -3.94 12.04
N SER A 229 -12.17 -5.21 12.36
CA SER A 229 -12.01 -5.66 13.76
C SER A 229 -10.79 -5.06 14.48
N LEU A 230 -9.81 -4.53 13.71
CA LEU A 230 -8.63 -3.83 14.21
C LEU A 230 -8.82 -2.31 14.29
N GLY A 231 -9.99 -1.80 13.91
CA GLY A 231 -10.32 -0.38 13.93
C GLY A 231 -10.01 0.36 12.64
N PHE A 232 -9.82 -0.34 11.53
CA PHE A 232 -9.82 0.30 10.21
C PHE A 232 -11.24 0.59 9.74
N ALA A 233 -11.44 1.74 9.12
CA ALA A 233 -12.67 2.10 8.42
C ALA A 233 -12.42 2.17 6.90
N ARG A 234 -13.42 1.79 6.11
CA ARG A 234 -13.40 1.99 4.66
C ARG A 234 -13.46 3.49 4.38
N HIS A 235 -12.43 4.00 3.71
CA HIS A 235 -12.33 5.41 3.36
C HIS A 235 -12.94 5.70 1.99
N CYS A 236 -12.38 5.12 0.93
CA CYS A 236 -12.91 5.28 -0.42
C CYS A 236 -12.67 4.02 -1.28
N PRO A 237 -13.59 3.74 -2.24
CA PRO A 237 -13.35 2.75 -3.27
C PRO A 237 -12.40 3.32 -4.33
N PHE A 238 -11.55 2.46 -4.88
CA PHE A 238 -10.66 2.79 -5.98
C PHE A 238 -10.39 1.57 -6.86
N TYR A 239 -9.58 1.72 -7.88
CA TYR A 239 -9.18 0.65 -8.78
C TYR A 239 -7.67 0.53 -8.86
N GLU A 240 -7.19 -0.70 -8.72
CA GLU A 240 -5.92 -1.10 -9.29
C GLU A 240 -6.17 -1.63 -10.69
N ALA A 241 -5.35 -1.22 -11.64
CA ALA A 241 -5.47 -1.63 -13.03
C ALA A 241 -4.12 -1.51 -13.74
N LEU A 242 -4.04 -2.06 -14.96
CA LEU A 242 -2.93 -1.85 -15.86
C LEU A 242 -3.40 -1.04 -17.05
N ALA A 243 -2.68 0.03 -17.40
CA ALA A 243 -2.93 0.81 -18.58
C ALA A 243 -1.73 0.76 -19.56
N MET A 244 -2.04 0.80 -20.84
CA MET A 244 -1.09 0.97 -21.96
C MET A 244 -1.44 2.27 -22.67
N PRO A 245 -0.65 3.34 -22.46
CA PRO A 245 -0.80 4.63 -23.15
C PRO A 245 -0.60 4.54 -24.66
#